data_309a82b6fd9e893b77f912a772806f55
#
_entry.id   309a82b6fd9e893b77f912a772806f55
#
_cell.length_a   1.000
_cell.length_b   1.000
_cell.length_c   1.000
_cell.angle_alpha   90.00
_cell.angle_beta   90.00
_cell.angle_gamma   90.00
#
_symmetry.space_group_name_H-M   'P 1'
#
loop_
_entity.id
_entity.type
_entity.pdbx_description
1 polymer ?
#
loop_
_entity_poly.entity_id
_entity_poly.type
_entity_poly.pdbx_seq_one_letter_code
_entity_poly.pdbx_strand_id
1 'polypeptide(L)'
;MRFILILTLFSQALFGQYFGQNKVQYNEFDWNFIVSPNFNVYYYGDNYDLAIFTSKIAEESLDQIGKHLRWRSLQPIKIIVYTSHNDFQQTNIVNVYMSEGIGGVTELYKNRIVIPFEGSYAQFKHVIHHELVHAIINDMIYGGNVQGVLSGRVILQVPLWANEGLAEFLSVDWDTNSDMVLRDLAIEESLPEVDQLNYSILAYKGGQSVWKYITNKYGREKVGEVFQQMKRTQNAEKGFENALGTDFEKLTEN
;
A
#
# COMPACT_ATOMS: atom_id res chain seq x y z
N MET A 1 22.08 -38.39 -34.60
CA MET A 1 21.63 -38.44 -33.18
C MET A 1 22.50 -37.64 -32.18
N ARG A 2 23.85 -37.60 -32.29
CA ARG A 2 24.72 -36.85 -31.33
C ARG A 2 24.53 -35.32 -31.38
N PHE A 3 24.20 -34.71 -32.52
CA PHE A 3 23.99 -33.28 -32.63
C PHE A 3 22.68 -32.78 -31.97
N ILE A 4 21.62 -33.58 -31.98
CA ILE A 4 20.33 -33.23 -31.37
C ILE A 4 20.44 -33.24 -29.83
N LEU A 5 21.27 -34.14 -29.27
CA LEU A 5 21.47 -34.21 -27.83
C LEU A 5 22.23 -33.01 -27.26
N ILE A 6 23.13 -32.41 -28.06
CA ILE A 6 23.89 -31.20 -27.65
C ILE A 6 22.98 -29.97 -27.70
N LEU A 7 22.06 -29.88 -28.68
CA LEU A 7 21.13 -28.76 -28.76
C LEU A 7 20.08 -28.76 -27.64
N THR A 8 19.63 -29.94 -27.20
CA THR A 8 18.71 -30.07 -26.07
C THR A 8 19.37 -29.75 -24.73
N LEU A 9 20.66 -30.03 -24.55
CA LEU A 9 21.40 -29.65 -23.35
C LEU A 9 21.67 -28.12 -23.28
N PHE A 10 21.86 -27.46 -24.42
CA PHE A 10 22.02 -26.01 -24.48
C PHE A 10 20.72 -25.24 -24.24
N SER A 11 19.57 -25.79 -24.64
CA SER A 11 18.26 -25.15 -24.38
C SER A 11 17.85 -25.20 -22.92
N GLN A 12 18.31 -26.18 -22.15
CA GLN A 12 18.07 -26.25 -20.69
C GLN A 12 18.90 -25.23 -19.91
N ALA A 13 20.08 -24.84 -20.42
CA ALA A 13 20.92 -23.81 -19.79
C ALA A 13 20.34 -22.39 -19.91
N LEU A 14 19.48 -22.11 -20.89
CA LEU A 14 18.85 -20.81 -21.08
C LEU A 14 17.67 -20.55 -20.14
N PHE A 15 17.06 -21.58 -19.57
CA PHE A 15 16.00 -21.44 -18.57
C PHE A 15 16.49 -21.41 -17.13
N GLY A 16 17.77 -21.67 -16.88
CA GLY A 16 18.36 -21.69 -15.54
C GLY A 16 18.67 -20.31 -14.95
N GLN A 17 18.53 -19.22 -15.70
CA GLN A 17 18.90 -17.88 -15.25
C GLN A 17 17.78 -17.10 -14.54
N TYR A 18 16.61 -17.67 -14.37
CA TYR A 18 15.49 -17.02 -13.65
C TYR A 18 15.37 -17.40 -12.17
N PHE A 19 16.21 -18.30 -11.68
CA PHE A 19 16.28 -18.65 -10.27
C PHE A 19 17.29 -17.75 -9.54
N GLY A 20 16.79 -16.90 -8.63
CA GLY A 20 17.62 -16.17 -7.70
C GLY A 20 17.70 -14.66 -7.94
N GLN A 21 16.54 -13.98 -8.04
CA GLN A 21 16.47 -12.50 -7.99
C GLN A 21 16.41 -11.98 -6.55
N ASN A 22 16.91 -12.71 -5.58
CA ASN A 22 17.03 -12.19 -4.23
C ASN A 22 18.06 -11.06 -4.22
N LYS A 23 17.72 -9.96 -3.59
CA LYS A 23 18.66 -8.87 -3.32
C LYS A 23 19.79 -9.40 -2.43
N VAL A 24 20.99 -8.88 -2.64
CA VAL A 24 22.11 -9.19 -1.76
C VAL A 24 21.83 -8.57 -0.39
N GLN A 25 21.85 -9.39 0.63
CA GLN A 25 21.81 -8.96 2.03
C GLN A 25 23.26 -8.81 2.51
N TYR A 26 23.65 -7.57 2.82
CA TYR A 26 25.02 -7.26 3.27
C TYR A 26 25.16 -7.42 4.77
N ASN A 27 24.05 -7.34 5.52
CA ASN A 27 24.01 -7.44 6.96
C ASN A 27 23.23 -8.68 7.38
N GLU A 28 23.70 -9.33 8.45
CA GLU A 28 22.94 -10.34 9.19
C GLU A 28 22.22 -9.62 10.31
N PHE A 29 20.89 -9.75 10.34
CA PHE A 29 20.06 -9.11 11.37
C PHE A 29 19.64 -10.14 12.41
N ASP A 30 19.90 -9.86 13.66
CA ASP A 30 19.38 -10.64 14.80
C ASP A 30 17.94 -10.19 15.11
N TRP A 31 16.99 -10.84 14.43
CA TRP A 31 15.59 -10.47 14.47
C TRP A 31 14.91 -10.91 15.77
N ASN A 32 14.27 -9.95 16.42
CA ASN A 32 13.36 -10.12 17.53
C ASN A 32 11.95 -9.70 17.11
N PHE A 33 10.94 -9.99 17.92
CA PHE A 33 9.59 -9.48 17.69
C PHE A 33 8.83 -9.28 19.00
N ILE A 34 7.87 -8.36 18.94
CA ILE A 34 6.85 -8.16 19.98
C ILE A 34 5.48 -8.47 19.41
N VAL A 35 4.55 -8.86 20.27
CA VAL A 35 3.17 -9.21 19.90
C VAL A 35 2.23 -8.26 20.59
N SER A 36 1.29 -7.70 19.84
CA SER A 36 0.14 -6.95 20.33
C SER A 36 -1.16 -7.62 19.87
N PRO A 37 -2.35 -7.14 20.24
CA PRO A 37 -3.61 -7.77 19.85
C PRO A 37 -3.79 -7.98 18.34
N ASN A 38 -3.30 -7.02 17.51
CA ASN A 38 -3.50 -7.05 16.08
C ASN A 38 -2.19 -7.08 15.26
N PHE A 39 -1.02 -7.01 15.91
CA PHE A 39 0.27 -6.91 15.21
C PHE A 39 1.35 -7.79 15.79
N ASN A 40 2.23 -8.30 14.89
CA ASN A 40 3.54 -8.82 15.22
C ASN A 40 4.58 -7.85 14.65
N VAL A 41 5.28 -7.12 15.50
CA VAL A 41 6.29 -6.13 15.09
C VAL A 41 7.68 -6.73 15.21
N TYR A 42 8.36 -6.89 14.08
CA TYR A 42 9.72 -7.42 13.99
C TYR A 42 10.73 -6.27 13.98
N TYR A 43 11.80 -6.41 14.72
CA TYR A 43 12.90 -5.47 14.85
C TYR A 43 14.21 -6.21 15.08
N TYR A 44 15.35 -5.53 15.00
CA TYR A 44 16.67 -6.11 15.25
C TYR A 44 17.52 -5.19 16.13
N GLY A 45 18.55 -5.78 16.78
CA GLY A 45 19.44 -5.05 17.68
C GLY A 45 18.72 -4.45 18.88
N ASP A 46 19.24 -3.36 19.43
CA ASP A 46 18.72 -2.68 20.63
C ASP A 46 17.56 -1.72 20.31
N ASN A 47 16.64 -2.09 19.40
CA ASN A 47 15.56 -1.22 18.95
C ASN A 47 14.19 -1.60 19.52
N TYR A 48 14.16 -2.13 20.74
CA TYR A 48 12.94 -2.52 21.43
C TYR A 48 11.95 -1.35 21.60
N ASP A 49 12.44 -0.17 21.98
CA ASP A 49 11.59 1.02 22.17
C ASP A 49 10.94 1.48 20.85
N LEU A 50 11.64 1.35 19.72
CA LEU A 50 11.09 1.63 18.41
C LEU A 50 9.99 0.61 18.04
N ALA A 51 10.15 -0.66 18.40
CA ALA A 51 9.13 -1.68 18.19
C ALA A 51 7.88 -1.41 19.04
N ILE A 52 8.04 -1.00 20.31
CA ILE A 52 6.94 -0.59 21.18
C ILE A 52 6.20 0.63 20.60
N PHE A 53 6.94 1.65 20.16
CA PHE A 53 6.35 2.81 19.48
C PHE A 53 5.55 2.39 18.24
N THR A 54 6.14 1.56 17.37
CA THR A 54 5.49 1.05 16.16
C THR A 54 4.19 0.32 16.50
N SER A 55 4.23 -0.60 17.45
CA SER A 55 3.06 -1.36 17.90
C SER A 55 1.93 -0.45 18.41
N LYS A 56 2.27 0.53 19.24
CA LYS A 56 1.30 1.50 19.77
C LYS A 56 0.64 2.31 18.64
N ILE A 57 1.45 2.87 17.74
CA ILE A 57 0.93 3.66 16.62
C ILE A 57 0.09 2.80 15.67
N ALA A 58 0.50 1.56 15.40
CA ALA A 58 -0.26 0.65 14.55
C ALA A 58 -1.65 0.32 15.14
N GLU A 59 -1.74 0.05 16.44
CA GLU A 59 -3.04 -0.20 17.12
C GLU A 59 -3.94 1.03 17.09
N GLU A 60 -3.40 2.22 17.37
CA GLU A 60 -4.14 3.49 17.29
C GLU A 60 -4.63 3.76 15.87
N SER A 61 -3.78 3.53 14.87
CA SER A 61 -4.12 3.71 13.45
C SER A 61 -5.18 2.71 12.98
N LEU A 62 -5.08 1.45 13.40
CA LEU A 62 -6.05 0.41 13.06
C LEU A 62 -7.46 0.76 13.53
N ASP A 63 -7.60 1.31 14.74
CA ASP A 63 -8.91 1.74 15.25
C ASP A 63 -9.50 2.87 14.40
N GLN A 64 -8.67 3.83 13.97
CA GLN A 64 -9.09 4.94 13.11
C GLN A 64 -9.49 4.46 11.72
N ILE A 65 -8.64 3.66 11.05
CA ILE A 65 -8.89 3.11 9.72
C ILE A 65 -10.13 2.22 9.72
N GLY A 66 -10.26 1.37 10.75
CA GLY A 66 -11.39 0.47 10.90
C GLY A 66 -12.74 1.17 10.99
N LYS A 67 -12.80 2.38 11.56
CA LYS A 67 -14.01 3.22 11.61
C LYS A 67 -14.43 3.72 10.21
N HIS A 68 -13.45 4.08 9.37
CA HIS A 68 -13.71 4.56 8.01
C HIS A 68 -14.08 3.43 7.06
N LEU A 69 -13.29 2.35 7.07
CA LEU A 69 -13.48 1.22 6.17
C LEU A 69 -14.56 0.24 6.65
N ARG A 70 -14.98 0.33 7.94
CA ARG A 70 -15.88 -0.66 8.58
C ARG A 70 -15.39 -2.08 8.40
N TRP A 71 -14.07 -2.26 8.55
CA TRP A 71 -13.39 -3.53 8.37
C TRP A 71 -12.44 -3.80 9.53
N ARG A 72 -12.29 -5.08 9.88
CA ARG A 72 -11.29 -5.56 10.83
C ARG A 72 -10.61 -6.80 10.26
N SER A 73 -9.29 -6.79 10.26
CA SER A 73 -8.52 -7.98 9.91
C SER A 73 -8.73 -9.08 10.95
N LEU A 74 -8.83 -10.33 10.49
CA LEU A 74 -9.00 -11.50 11.37
C LEU A 74 -7.66 -12.09 11.82
N GLN A 75 -6.55 -11.69 11.19
CA GLN A 75 -5.22 -12.20 11.48
C GLN A 75 -4.29 -11.05 11.83
N PRO A 76 -3.34 -11.26 12.76
CA PRO A 76 -2.34 -10.26 13.08
C PRO A 76 -1.51 -9.87 11.85
N ILE A 77 -1.37 -8.57 11.61
CA ILE A 77 -0.54 -8.01 10.54
C ILE A 77 0.91 -7.98 11.02
N LYS A 78 1.83 -8.34 10.14
CA LYS A 78 3.28 -8.34 10.44
C LYS A 78 3.87 -7.01 9.98
N ILE A 79 4.55 -6.33 10.89
CA ILE A 79 5.29 -5.09 10.59
C ILE A 79 6.77 -5.38 10.79
N ILE A 80 7.58 -5.18 9.77
CA ILE A 80 9.03 -5.36 9.79
C ILE A 80 9.66 -3.96 9.79
N VAL A 81 10.36 -3.63 10.87
CA VAL A 81 10.97 -2.31 11.07
C VAL A 81 12.45 -2.40 10.82
N TYR A 82 12.93 -1.60 9.88
CA TYR A 82 14.35 -1.35 9.66
C TYR A 82 14.75 -0.02 10.30
N THR A 83 15.99 0.07 10.81
CA THR A 83 16.50 1.28 11.49
C THR A 83 17.21 2.25 10.56
N SER A 84 17.32 1.89 9.27
CA SER A 84 17.86 2.76 8.23
C SER A 84 17.26 2.40 6.87
N HIS A 85 17.29 3.36 5.95
CA HIS A 85 16.91 3.10 4.56
C HIS A 85 17.84 2.09 3.87
N ASN A 86 19.15 2.14 4.17
CA ASN A 86 20.13 1.19 3.63
C ASN A 86 19.82 -0.26 4.01
N ASP A 87 19.37 -0.49 5.25
CA ASP A 87 18.96 -1.82 5.69
C ASP A 87 17.63 -2.23 5.05
N PHE A 88 16.70 -1.29 4.92
CA PHE A 88 15.43 -1.51 4.24
C PHE A 88 15.60 -1.92 2.78
N GLN A 89 16.58 -1.35 2.06
CA GLN A 89 16.90 -1.74 0.69
C GLN A 89 17.27 -3.22 0.52
N GLN A 90 17.76 -3.87 1.58
CA GLN A 90 18.14 -5.29 1.58
C GLN A 90 16.94 -6.24 1.71
N THR A 91 15.71 -5.70 1.95
CA THR A 91 14.54 -6.56 2.12
C THR A 91 14.25 -7.40 0.88
N ASN A 92 14.04 -8.71 1.07
CA ASN A 92 13.60 -9.65 0.03
C ASN A 92 12.09 -9.94 0.08
N ILE A 93 11.34 -9.13 0.85
CA ILE A 93 9.88 -9.26 0.93
C ILE A 93 9.21 -8.82 -0.37
N VAL A 94 9.80 -7.84 -1.04
CA VAL A 94 9.40 -7.38 -2.38
C VAL A 94 10.58 -7.40 -3.34
N ASN A 95 10.31 -7.67 -4.62
CA ASN A 95 11.34 -7.77 -5.66
C ASN A 95 11.72 -6.41 -6.28
N VAL A 96 11.10 -5.32 -5.81
CA VAL A 96 11.35 -3.97 -6.33
C VAL A 96 12.52 -3.35 -5.58
N TYR A 97 13.37 -2.60 -6.29
CA TYR A 97 14.41 -1.80 -5.65
C TYR A 97 13.78 -0.67 -4.82
N MET A 98 14.18 -0.57 -3.56
CA MET A 98 13.71 0.46 -2.64
C MET A 98 14.57 1.72 -2.81
N SER A 99 14.13 2.65 -3.67
CA SER A 99 14.79 3.95 -3.81
C SER A 99 14.56 4.83 -2.58
N GLU A 100 15.37 5.87 -2.40
CA GLU A 100 15.30 6.79 -1.25
C GLU A 100 13.92 7.46 -1.05
N GLY A 101 13.13 7.56 -2.12
CA GLY A 101 11.78 8.13 -2.04
C GLY A 101 10.70 7.18 -1.54
N ILE A 102 11.02 5.90 -1.29
CA ILE A 102 10.05 4.90 -0.82
C ILE A 102 10.11 4.82 0.69
N GLY A 103 9.13 5.40 1.38
CA GLY A 103 9.06 5.44 2.84
C GLY A 103 8.61 4.13 3.49
N GLY A 104 7.97 3.24 2.75
CA GLY A 104 7.49 1.95 3.21
C GLY A 104 6.93 1.12 2.07
N VAL A 105 6.60 -0.11 2.33
CA VAL A 105 5.88 -0.96 1.39
C VAL A 105 4.96 -1.95 2.11
N THR A 106 3.79 -2.19 1.53
CA THR A 106 2.87 -3.24 1.96
C THR A 106 2.83 -4.35 0.92
N GLU A 107 3.29 -5.52 1.29
CA GLU A 107 3.34 -6.69 0.43
C GLU A 107 2.00 -7.42 0.46
N LEU A 108 1.45 -7.67 -0.74
CA LEU A 108 0.13 -8.26 -0.91
C LEU A 108 0.07 -9.74 -0.47
N TYR A 109 1.11 -10.54 -0.77
CA TYR A 109 1.06 -12.00 -0.64
C TYR A 109 0.82 -12.50 0.79
N LYS A 110 1.51 -11.92 1.77
CA LYS A 110 1.36 -12.25 3.21
C LYS A 110 0.85 -11.09 4.02
N ASN A 111 0.44 -10.04 3.33
CA ASN A 111 -0.05 -8.79 3.92
C ASN A 111 0.91 -8.25 4.99
N ARG A 112 2.21 -8.12 4.62
CA ARG A 112 3.29 -7.64 5.51
C ARG A 112 3.61 -6.19 5.19
N ILE A 113 3.81 -5.42 6.22
CA ILE A 113 4.28 -4.04 6.15
C ILE A 113 5.78 -4.03 6.42
N VAL A 114 6.56 -3.34 5.60
CA VAL A 114 8.01 -3.16 5.77
C VAL A 114 8.32 -1.68 5.72
N ILE A 115 8.91 -1.15 6.77
CA ILE A 115 9.14 0.29 6.94
C ILE A 115 10.51 0.59 7.53
N PRO A 116 11.25 1.59 7.01
CA PRO A 116 12.45 2.13 7.63
C PRO A 116 12.11 3.23 8.64
N PHE A 117 12.89 3.32 9.74
CA PHE A 117 12.91 4.48 10.60
C PHE A 117 14.06 5.40 10.19
N GLU A 118 13.74 6.59 9.71
CA GLU A 118 14.71 7.57 9.20
C GLU A 118 14.96 8.74 10.16
N GLY A 119 14.76 8.51 11.48
CA GLY A 119 15.08 9.46 12.53
C GLY A 119 13.93 10.40 12.93
N SER A 120 12.84 10.48 12.20
CA SER A 120 11.68 11.30 12.53
C SER A 120 10.49 10.46 12.98
N TYR A 121 10.14 10.50 14.24
CA TYR A 121 8.95 9.82 14.77
C TYR A 121 7.63 10.34 14.17
N ALA A 122 7.56 11.62 13.83
CA ALA A 122 6.37 12.19 13.19
C ALA A 122 6.15 11.61 11.79
N GLN A 123 7.22 11.56 10.97
CA GLN A 123 7.18 10.96 9.66
C GLN A 123 6.94 9.44 9.74
N PHE A 124 7.59 8.77 10.68
CA PHE A 124 7.43 7.34 10.88
C PHE A 124 5.99 6.97 11.28
N LYS A 125 5.35 7.76 12.13
CA LYS A 125 3.92 7.63 12.45
C LYS A 125 3.04 7.75 11.21
N HIS A 126 3.33 8.74 10.34
CA HIS A 126 2.63 8.90 9.07
C HIS A 126 2.77 7.67 8.19
N VAL A 127 4.00 7.18 8.00
CA VAL A 127 4.27 5.99 7.19
C VAL A 127 3.59 4.74 7.73
N ILE A 128 3.63 4.51 9.06
CA ILE A 128 2.91 3.37 9.69
C ILE A 128 1.42 3.42 9.34
N HIS A 129 0.80 4.59 9.47
CA HIS A 129 -0.63 4.75 9.18
C HIS A 129 -0.92 4.52 7.69
N HIS A 130 -0.11 5.12 6.80
CA HIS A 130 -0.21 5.00 5.36
C HIS A 130 -0.16 3.54 4.90
N GLU A 131 0.88 2.82 5.29
CA GLU A 131 1.07 1.41 4.93
C GLU A 131 -0.02 0.50 5.54
N LEU A 132 -0.52 0.86 6.71
CA LEU A 132 -1.60 0.11 7.34
C LEU A 132 -2.92 0.26 6.56
N VAL A 133 -3.20 1.41 5.95
CA VAL A 133 -4.36 1.58 5.06
C VAL A 133 -4.28 0.57 3.90
N HIS A 134 -3.11 0.44 3.26
CA HIS A 134 -2.91 -0.55 2.20
C HIS A 134 -3.12 -1.97 2.69
N ALA A 135 -2.60 -2.31 3.88
CA ALA A 135 -2.77 -3.64 4.45
C ALA A 135 -4.25 -3.97 4.71
N ILE A 136 -5.02 -3.01 5.21
CA ILE A 136 -6.47 -3.20 5.45
C ILE A 136 -7.25 -3.27 4.15
N ILE A 137 -6.95 -2.45 3.15
CA ILE A 137 -7.56 -2.56 1.81
C ILE A 137 -7.26 -3.92 1.19
N ASN A 138 -6.02 -4.39 1.26
CA ASN A 138 -5.62 -5.71 0.77
C ASN A 138 -6.38 -6.83 1.45
N ASP A 139 -6.51 -6.80 2.78
CA ASP A 139 -7.29 -7.77 3.54
C ASP A 139 -8.78 -7.70 3.19
N MET A 140 -9.33 -6.50 3.06
CA MET A 140 -10.74 -6.27 2.72
C MET A 140 -11.08 -6.76 1.31
N ILE A 141 -10.28 -6.42 0.32
CA ILE A 141 -10.53 -6.74 -1.10
C ILE A 141 -10.22 -8.20 -1.40
N TYR A 142 -9.02 -8.65 -1.00
CA TYR A 142 -8.48 -9.95 -1.40
C TYR A 142 -8.68 -11.02 -0.32
N GLY A 143 -8.95 -10.61 0.95
CA GLY A 143 -9.42 -11.48 2.03
C GLY A 143 -8.53 -12.69 2.31
N GLY A 144 -7.19 -12.53 2.25
CA GLY A 144 -6.25 -13.64 2.38
C GLY A 144 -6.30 -14.64 1.21
N ASN A 145 -7.10 -14.38 0.19
CA ASN A 145 -7.22 -15.25 -1.00
C ASN A 145 -6.21 -14.84 -2.08
N VAL A 146 -4.96 -14.72 -1.67
CA VAL A 146 -3.85 -14.39 -2.55
C VAL A 146 -3.71 -15.42 -3.68
N GLN A 147 -4.07 -16.66 -3.44
CA GLN A 147 -4.09 -17.68 -4.46
C GLN A 147 -5.12 -17.38 -5.55
N GLY A 148 -6.23 -16.69 -5.20
CA GLY A 148 -7.20 -16.17 -6.15
C GLY A 148 -6.63 -15.06 -7.04
N VAL A 149 -5.84 -14.16 -6.47
CA VAL A 149 -5.15 -13.09 -7.21
C VAL A 149 -4.09 -13.68 -8.14
N LEU A 150 -3.21 -14.55 -7.62
CA LEU A 150 -2.14 -15.20 -8.41
C LEU A 150 -2.67 -16.12 -9.51
N SER A 151 -3.85 -16.71 -9.32
CA SER A 151 -4.50 -17.56 -10.34
C SER A 151 -5.36 -16.78 -11.34
N GLY A 152 -5.40 -15.44 -11.27
CA GLY A 152 -6.21 -14.58 -12.11
C GLY A 152 -7.73 -14.68 -11.84
N ARG A 153 -8.14 -15.27 -10.74
CA ARG A 153 -9.55 -15.37 -10.33
C ARG A 153 -10.09 -14.05 -9.77
N VAL A 154 -9.22 -13.22 -9.19
CA VAL A 154 -9.55 -11.86 -8.74
C VAL A 154 -9.02 -10.91 -9.79
N ILE A 155 -9.91 -10.25 -10.50
CA ILE A 155 -9.60 -9.33 -11.61
C ILE A 155 -9.55 -7.87 -11.11
N LEU A 156 -10.12 -7.60 -9.95
CA LEU A 156 -10.19 -6.25 -9.40
C LEU A 156 -8.81 -5.66 -9.18
N GLN A 157 -8.57 -4.55 -9.85
CA GLN A 157 -7.45 -3.65 -9.57
C GLN A 157 -8.03 -2.35 -9.01
N VAL A 158 -7.62 -2.00 -7.80
CA VAL A 158 -7.93 -0.69 -7.23
C VAL A 158 -7.08 0.35 -7.96
N PRO A 159 -7.66 1.44 -8.50
CA PRO A 159 -6.87 2.50 -9.14
C PRO A 159 -5.82 3.05 -8.19
N LEU A 160 -4.64 3.38 -8.72
CA LEU A 160 -3.52 3.85 -7.89
C LEU A 160 -3.92 5.10 -7.08
N TRP A 161 -4.60 6.06 -7.72
CA TRP A 161 -5.08 7.26 -7.04
C TRP A 161 -6.06 6.97 -5.90
N ALA A 162 -6.91 5.94 -6.06
CA ALA A 162 -7.87 5.57 -5.03
C ALA A 162 -7.17 4.90 -3.83
N ASN A 163 -6.13 4.11 -4.10
CA ASN A 163 -5.34 3.41 -3.08
C ASN A 163 -4.40 4.37 -2.34
N GLU A 164 -3.51 5.06 -3.06
CA GLU A 164 -2.54 5.99 -2.47
C GLU A 164 -3.20 7.22 -1.88
N GLY A 165 -4.17 7.78 -2.60
CA GLY A 165 -4.92 8.95 -2.13
C GLY A 165 -5.70 8.68 -0.85
N LEU A 166 -6.26 7.47 -0.67
CA LEU A 166 -6.91 7.12 0.59
C LEU A 166 -5.91 6.96 1.72
N ALA A 167 -4.75 6.35 1.45
CA ALA A 167 -3.69 6.20 2.44
C ALA A 167 -3.19 7.57 2.92
N GLU A 168 -2.98 8.53 2.01
CA GLU A 168 -2.66 9.92 2.35
C GLU A 168 -3.81 10.59 3.13
N PHE A 169 -5.04 10.51 2.63
CA PHE A 169 -6.19 11.15 3.28
C PHE A 169 -6.42 10.66 4.70
N LEU A 170 -6.34 9.35 4.96
CA LEU A 170 -6.56 8.80 6.29
C LEU A 170 -5.39 9.07 7.24
N SER A 171 -4.15 9.23 6.73
CA SER A 171 -2.96 9.46 7.55
C SER A 171 -2.73 10.91 7.95
N VAL A 172 -3.07 11.88 7.07
CA VAL A 172 -2.83 13.32 7.34
C VAL A 172 -4.05 14.22 7.13
N ASP A 173 -5.19 13.68 6.67
CA ASP A 173 -6.40 14.41 6.27
C ASP A 173 -6.10 15.39 5.12
N TRP A 174 -5.62 16.60 5.43
CA TRP A 174 -5.23 17.62 4.45
C TRP A 174 -4.05 18.42 4.97
N ASP A 175 -3.07 18.64 4.14
CA ASP A 175 -1.86 19.37 4.48
C ASP A 175 -1.56 20.52 3.49
N THR A 176 -0.65 21.40 3.89
CA THR A 176 -0.26 22.56 3.08
C THR A 176 0.45 22.18 1.80
N ASN A 177 1.14 21.04 1.77
CA ASN A 177 1.83 20.54 0.56
C ASN A 177 0.80 20.08 -0.48
N SER A 178 -0.22 19.35 -0.06
CA SER A 178 -1.32 18.93 -0.92
C SER A 178 -2.10 20.15 -1.47
N ASP A 179 -2.39 21.13 -0.61
CA ASP A 179 -3.03 22.38 -1.01
C ASP A 179 -2.18 23.15 -2.05
N MET A 180 -0.87 23.26 -1.82
CA MET A 180 0.05 23.95 -2.73
C MET A 180 0.09 23.29 -4.11
N VAL A 181 0.29 21.97 -4.17
CA VAL A 181 0.37 21.23 -5.44
C VAL A 181 -0.92 21.33 -6.24
N LEU A 182 -2.07 21.12 -5.60
CA LEU A 182 -3.35 21.13 -6.31
C LEU A 182 -3.81 22.54 -6.68
N ARG A 183 -3.50 23.53 -5.86
CA ARG A 183 -3.77 24.93 -6.18
C ARG A 183 -2.95 25.41 -7.38
N ASP A 184 -1.68 25.04 -7.47
CA ASP A 184 -0.81 25.35 -8.61
C ASP A 184 -1.38 24.76 -9.90
N LEU A 185 -1.72 23.47 -9.89
CA LEU A 185 -2.34 22.79 -11.02
C LEU A 185 -3.69 23.39 -11.42
N ALA A 186 -4.49 23.86 -10.45
CA ALA A 186 -5.77 24.49 -10.72
C ALA A 186 -5.60 25.88 -11.37
N ILE A 187 -4.61 26.67 -10.91
CA ILE A 187 -4.32 28.00 -11.48
C ILE A 187 -3.81 27.87 -12.92
N GLU A 188 -2.99 26.84 -13.19
CA GLU A 188 -2.44 26.54 -14.52
C GLU A 188 -3.44 25.79 -15.44
N GLU A 189 -4.69 25.58 -15.00
CA GLU A 189 -5.73 24.83 -15.72
C GLU A 189 -5.25 23.44 -16.19
N SER A 190 -4.38 22.81 -15.39
CA SER A 190 -3.70 21.55 -15.71
C SER A 190 -4.06 20.38 -14.78
N LEU A 191 -5.12 20.52 -13.97
CA LEU A 191 -5.67 19.42 -13.19
C LEU A 191 -6.20 18.33 -14.13
N PRO A 192 -5.68 17.08 -14.04
CA PRO A 192 -6.18 16.00 -14.86
C PRO A 192 -7.53 15.49 -14.34
N GLU A 193 -8.21 14.73 -15.19
CA GLU A 193 -9.42 13.99 -14.82
C GLU A 193 -9.10 12.91 -13.78
N VAL A 194 -10.11 12.50 -13.00
CA VAL A 194 -9.96 11.54 -11.90
C VAL A 194 -9.34 10.21 -12.36
N ASP A 195 -9.73 9.72 -13.54
CA ASP A 195 -9.18 8.48 -14.10
C ASP A 195 -7.72 8.61 -14.56
N GLN A 196 -7.24 9.83 -14.78
CA GLN A 196 -5.87 10.15 -15.18
C GLN A 196 -4.91 10.37 -14.00
N LEU A 197 -5.40 10.35 -12.76
CA LEU A 197 -4.59 10.56 -11.55
C LEU A 197 -3.66 9.35 -11.20
N ASN A 198 -3.50 8.37 -12.08
CA ASN A 198 -2.82 7.11 -11.78
C ASN A 198 -1.28 7.15 -11.90
N TYR A 199 -0.62 8.30 -11.70
CA TYR A 199 0.82 8.40 -11.80
C TYR A 199 1.44 9.42 -10.84
N SER A 200 2.66 9.13 -10.36
CA SER A 200 3.51 10.06 -9.60
C SER A 200 2.77 10.70 -8.40
N ILE A 201 3.12 11.94 -8.09
CA ILE A 201 2.56 12.75 -6.99
C ILE A 201 1.04 12.93 -7.10
N LEU A 202 0.48 12.86 -8.32
CA LEU A 202 -0.95 13.04 -8.55
C LEU A 202 -1.80 11.90 -7.99
N ALA A 203 -1.26 10.68 -7.99
CA ALA A 203 -1.96 9.55 -7.36
C ALA A 203 -2.15 9.80 -5.86
N TYR A 204 -1.16 10.40 -5.21
CA TYR A 204 -1.20 10.73 -3.78
C TYR A 204 -2.06 11.98 -3.52
N LYS A 205 -1.67 13.12 -4.04
CA LYS A 205 -2.29 14.41 -3.71
C LYS A 205 -3.64 14.62 -4.41
N GLY A 206 -3.73 14.26 -5.69
CA GLY A 206 -5.00 14.25 -6.42
C GLY A 206 -5.99 13.24 -5.82
N GLY A 207 -5.54 12.00 -5.58
CA GLY A 207 -6.37 11.00 -4.94
C GLY A 207 -6.82 11.39 -3.53
N GLN A 208 -5.96 12.04 -2.73
CA GLN A 208 -6.29 12.60 -1.42
C GLN A 208 -7.42 13.62 -1.51
N SER A 209 -7.39 14.51 -2.52
CA SER A 209 -8.44 15.52 -2.74
C SER A 209 -9.79 14.89 -3.09
N VAL A 210 -9.77 13.86 -3.95
CA VAL A 210 -10.98 13.11 -4.31
C VAL A 210 -11.62 12.48 -3.08
N TRP A 211 -10.84 11.82 -2.22
CA TRP A 211 -11.37 11.22 -0.99
C TRP A 211 -11.86 12.27 0.01
N LYS A 212 -11.18 13.40 0.12
CA LYS A 212 -11.65 14.53 0.92
C LYS A 212 -12.98 15.07 0.42
N TYR A 213 -13.12 15.26 -0.88
CA TYR A 213 -14.39 15.65 -1.51
C TYR A 213 -15.51 14.63 -1.24
N ILE A 214 -15.24 13.33 -1.46
CA ILE A 214 -16.20 12.27 -1.22
C ILE A 214 -16.68 12.27 0.23
N THR A 215 -15.77 12.33 1.18
CA THR A 215 -16.13 12.30 2.61
C THR A 215 -16.88 13.54 3.05
N ASN A 216 -16.59 14.69 2.49
CA ASN A 216 -17.30 15.93 2.79
C ASN A 216 -18.71 15.97 2.17
N LYS A 217 -18.87 15.47 0.96
CA LYS A 217 -20.15 15.53 0.23
C LYS A 217 -21.07 14.37 0.58
N TYR A 218 -20.53 13.15 0.70
CA TYR A 218 -21.33 11.93 0.83
C TYR A 218 -21.24 11.27 2.21
N GLY A 219 -20.32 11.73 3.07
CA GLY A 219 -20.08 11.16 4.41
C GLY A 219 -18.90 10.18 4.44
N ARG A 220 -18.27 10.08 5.64
CA ARG A 220 -17.08 9.25 5.86
C ARG A 220 -17.34 7.75 5.71
N GLU A 221 -18.57 7.32 5.99
CA GLU A 221 -19.00 5.94 5.85
C GLU A 221 -18.97 5.42 4.41
N LYS A 222 -19.02 6.33 3.42
CA LYS A 222 -18.97 5.98 2.01
C LYS A 222 -17.63 5.41 1.56
N VAL A 223 -16.55 5.73 2.27
CA VAL A 223 -15.23 5.15 2.00
C VAL A 223 -15.30 3.60 2.04
N GLY A 224 -15.77 3.04 3.15
CA GLY A 224 -15.91 1.59 3.29
C GLY A 224 -16.90 0.99 2.30
N GLU A 225 -18.01 1.70 2.02
CA GLU A 225 -19.02 1.24 1.06
C GLU A 225 -18.46 1.13 -0.36
N VAL A 226 -17.66 2.12 -0.82
CA VAL A 226 -17.00 2.08 -2.12
C VAL A 226 -16.15 0.80 -2.27
N PHE A 227 -15.29 0.50 -1.30
CA PHE A 227 -14.45 -0.70 -1.36
C PHE A 227 -15.26 -2.01 -1.29
N GLN A 228 -16.33 -2.05 -0.50
CA GLN A 228 -17.25 -3.20 -0.46
C GLN A 228 -17.93 -3.41 -1.82
N GLN A 229 -18.37 -2.35 -2.48
CA GLN A 229 -18.96 -2.41 -3.81
C GLN A 229 -17.92 -2.79 -4.89
N MET A 230 -16.70 -2.27 -4.83
CA MET A 230 -15.60 -2.71 -5.69
C MET A 230 -15.38 -4.23 -5.57
N LYS A 231 -15.29 -4.75 -4.33
CA LYS A 231 -15.14 -6.19 -4.10
C LYS A 231 -16.30 -6.99 -4.68
N ARG A 232 -17.53 -6.53 -4.50
CA ARG A 232 -18.72 -7.22 -4.99
C ARG A 232 -18.83 -7.23 -6.51
N THR A 233 -18.50 -6.11 -7.15
CA THR A 233 -18.62 -5.96 -8.62
C THR A 233 -17.37 -6.41 -9.36
N GLN A 234 -16.25 -6.61 -8.69
CA GLN A 234 -14.93 -6.84 -9.28
C GLN A 234 -14.53 -5.75 -10.29
N ASN A 235 -15.01 -4.53 -10.04
CA ASN A 235 -14.77 -3.36 -10.88
C ASN A 235 -14.74 -2.10 -10.01
N ALA A 236 -13.70 -1.29 -10.18
CA ALA A 236 -13.50 -0.10 -9.36
C ALA A 236 -14.56 0.98 -9.64
N GLU A 237 -14.78 1.34 -10.90
CA GLU A 237 -15.73 2.37 -11.31
C GLU A 237 -17.15 2.04 -10.87
N LYS A 238 -17.60 0.79 -11.10
CA LYS A 238 -18.89 0.31 -10.58
C LYS A 238 -18.98 0.34 -9.06
N GLY A 239 -17.84 0.22 -8.38
CA GLY A 239 -17.76 0.39 -6.93
C GLY A 239 -18.16 1.81 -6.51
N PHE A 240 -17.62 2.82 -7.19
CA PHE A 240 -17.99 4.22 -6.97
C PHE A 240 -19.42 4.52 -7.39
N GLU A 241 -19.83 4.11 -8.58
CA GLU A 241 -21.21 4.30 -9.06
C GLU A 241 -22.25 3.73 -8.08
N ASN A 242 -22.05 2.50 -7.61
CA ASN A 242 -22.99 1.85 -6.69
C ASN A 242 -23.01 2.47 -5.29
N ALA A 243 -21.88 2.99 -4.81
CA ALA A 243 -21.79 3.57 -3.48
C ALA A 243 -22.21 5.05 -3.45
N LEU A 244 -21.86 5.82 -4.48
CA LEU A 244 -22.00 7.27 -4.52
C LEU A 244 -23.09 7.75 -5.49
N GLY A 245 -23.52 6.91 -6.44
CA GLY A 245 -24.43 7.31 -7.52
C GLY A 245 -23.76 8.17 -8.58
N THR A 246 -22.44 8.13 -8.71
CA THR A 246 -21.65 8.95 -9.64
C THR A 246 -20.47 8.15 -10.21
N ASP A 247 -20.10 8.41 -11.45
CA ASP A 247 -18.95 7.87 -12.15
C ASP A 247 -17.71 8.80 -12.01
N PHE A 248 -16.59 8.40 -12.60
CA PHE A 248 -15.33 9.18 -12.52
C PHE A 248 -15.41 10.48 -13.32
N GLU A 249 -16.15 10.51 -14.45
CA GLU A 249 -16.37 11.71 -15.26
C GLU A 249 -17.08 12.79 -14.44
N LYS A 250 -18.19 12.45 -13.80
CA LYS A 250 -18.92 13.36 -12.93
C LYS A 250 -18.18 13.73 -11.64
N LEU A 251 -17.29 12.85 -11.14
CA LEU A 251 -16.40 13.20 -10.03
C LEU A 251 -15.39 14.27 -10.45
N THR A 252 -14.94 14.27 -11.70
CA THR A 252 -14.03 15.27 -12.26
C THR A 252 -14.69 16.64 -12.38
N GLU A 253 -15.98 16.71 -12.76
CA GLU A 253 -16.73 17.95 -12.95
C GLU A 253 -17.07 18.69 -11.64
N ASN A 254 -16.95 18.05 -10.48
CA ASN A 254 -17.35 18.57 -9.17
C ASN A 254 -16.17 19.06 -8.32
#